data_f6f98189990b11ff8912e3e5159b3bfa
#
_entry.id   f6f98189990b11ff8912e3e5159b3bfa
#
_cell.length_a   1.000
_cell.length_b   1.000
_cell.length_c   1.000
_cell.angle_alpha   90.00
_cell.angle_beta   90.00
_cell.angle_gamma   90.00
#
_symmetry.space_group_name_H-M   'P 1'
#
loop_
_entity.id
_entity.type
_entity.pdbx_description
1 polymer ?
#
loop_
_entity_poly.entity_id
_entity_poly.type
_entity_poly.pdbx_seq_one_letter_code
_entity_poly.pdbx_strand_id
1 'polypeptide(L)'
;GIRDPEMSRGLGDVYKRQSLELAGEVLHLSRDKEGLPGLHQLSLQQLKSIRGIGTVKAVQLKCIGELSKRIAVSVAEKGVSFDHPASIANFYMEQLRHQEQELLLCMMLDCKNHRLGEETVFKGTVNMSLVNPREIFLAALSYHAVGILLVHNHPSGDPTPSKADLNITKRVQNAGAMLGIPLLDHIIIGDCRYISFREQGLFE
;
A
#
# COMPACT_ATOMS: atom_id res chain seq x y z
N GLY A 1 39.98 43.25 3.73
CA GLY A 1 39.47 42.68 2.50
C GLY A 1 37.94 42.56 2.58
N ILE A 2 37.25 43.41 1.86
CA ILE A 2 35.79 43.42 1.72
C ILE A 2 35.45 42.21 0.83
N ARG A 3 34.72 41.23 1.34
CA ARG A 3 34.18 40.14 0.54
C ARG A 3 33.06 40.70 -0.33
N ASP A 4 33.22 40.57 -1.64
CA ASP A 4 32.28 41.00 -2.65
C ASP A 4 30.93 40.22 -2.47
N PRO A 5 29.81 40.90 -2.19
CA PRO A 5 28.53 40.26 -1.97
C PRO A 5 27.91 39.66 -3.25
N GLU A 6 28.38 40.04 -4.44
CA GLU A 6 27.88 39.46 -5.70
C GLU A 6 28.43 38.06 -5.99
N MET A 7 29.66 37.72 -5.56
CA MET A 7 30.21 36.36 -5.68
C MET A 7 29.44 35.32 -4.85
N SER A 8 28.83 35.73 -3.73
CA SER A 8 28.05 34.85 -2.85
C SER A 8 26.68 34.53 -3.43
N ARG A 9 26.06 35.42 -4.19
CA ARG A 9 24.74 35.21 -4.82
C ARG A 9 24.83 34.28 -6.03
N GLY A 10 25.84 34.37 -6.86
CA GLY A 10 26.01 33.51 -8.03
C GLY A 10 26.25 32.04 -7.69
N LEU A 11 27.01 31.75 -6.64
CA LEU A 11 27.23 30.36 -6.16
C LEU A 11 25.94 29.75 -5.60
N GLY A 12 25.14 30.52 -4.87
CA GLY A 12 23.85 30.04 -4.32
C GLY A 12 22.85 29.68 -5.41
N ASP A 13 22.81 30.45 -6.50
CA ASP A 13 21.89 30.19 -7.62
C ASP A 13 22.33 28.98 -8.48
N VAL A 14 23.63 28.77 -8.66
CA VAL A 14 24.19 27.59 -9.33
C VAL A 14 23.87 26.32 -8.52
N TYR A 15 24.07 26.36 -7.21
CA TYR A 15 23.71 25.23 -6.33
C TYR A 15 22.21 24.92 -6.32
N LYS A 16 21.33 25.92 -6.35
CA LYS A 16 19.89 25.76 -6.44
C LYS A 16 19.47 25.15 -7.76
N ARG A 17 20.04 25.60 -8.89
CA ARG A 17 19.76 24.99 -10.20
C ARG A 17 20.17 23.53 -10.27
N GLN A 18 21.38 23.20 -9.82
CA GLN A 18 21.86 21.82 -9.77
C GLN A 18 20.99 20.93 -8.90
N SER A 19 20.47 21.44 -7.78
CA SER A 19 19.59 20.69 -6.90
C SER A 19 18.22 20.42 -7.51
N LEU A 20 17.66 21.37 -8.27
CA LEU A 20 16.39 21.22 -8.98
C LEU A 20 16.50 20.25 -10.16
N GLU A 21 17.57 20.33 -10.93
CA GLU A 21 17.86 19.40 -12.02
C GLU A 21 18.00 17.97 -11.49
N LEU A 22 18.75 17.81 -10.40
CA LEU A 22 18.93 16.52 -9.74
C LEU A 22 17.60 15.94 -9.21
N ALA A 23 16.75 16.79 -8.64
CA ALA A 23 15.42 16.38 -8.19
C ALA A 23 14.54 15.95 -9.38
N GLY A 24 14.60 16.67 -10.50
CA GLY A 24 13.93 16.29 -11.74
C GLY A 24 14.37 14.92 -12.24
N GLU A 25 15.68 14.65 -12.29
CA GLU A 25 16.22 13.35 -12.71
C GLU A 25 15.73 12.21 -11.80
N VAL A 26 15.67 12.43 -10.48
CA VAL A 26 15.14 11.44 -9.53
C VAL A 26 13.67 11.13 -9.81
N LEU A 27 12.86 12.17 -10.06
CA LEU A 27 11.42 12.00 -10.27
C LEU A 27 11.08 11.37 -11.62
N HIS A 28 11.96 11.48 -12.63
CA HIS A 28 11.80 10.86 -13.94
C HIS A 28 12.44 9.47 -14.06
N LEU A 29 13.20 9.03 -13.05
CA LEU A 29 13.91 7.73 -13.12
C LEU A 29 12.98 6.53 -13.08
N SER A 30 11.82 6.66 -12.47
CA SER A 30 10.82 5.59 -12.44
C SER A 30 10.08 5.52 -13.78
N ARG A 31 10.26 4.42 -14.52
CA ARG A 31 9.64 4.21 -15.85
C ARG A 31 8.12 4.04 -15.79
N ASP A 32 7.62 3.52 -14.68
CA ASP A 32 6.21 3.12 -14.57
C ASP A 32 5.34 4.18 -13.89
N LYS A 33 5.93 5.04 -13.06
CA LYS A 33 5.22 6.11 -12.34
C LYS A 33 6.09 7.34 -12.24
N GLU A 34 5.79 8.36 -13.03
CA GLU A 34 6.47 9.65 -12.94
C GLU A 34 6.13 10.39 -11.64
N GLY A 35 7.10 11.15 -11.13
CA GLY A 35 6.94 12.01 -9.97
C GLY A 35 7.14 11.32 -8.61
N LEU A 36 6.56 11.90 -7.56
CA LEU A 36 6.74 11.44 -6.17
C LEU A 36 6.31 9.98 -5.93
N PRO A 37 5.23 9.46 -6.55
CA PRO A 37 4.86 8.05 -6.39
C PRO A 37 5.93 7.07 -6.88
N GLY A 38 6.72 7.43 -7.89
CA GLY A 38 7.81 6.61 -8.41
C GLY A 38 8.98 6.45 -7.44
N LEU A 39 9.17 7.40 -6.51
CA LEU A 39 10.27 7.37 -5.54
C LEU A 39 10.25 6.13 -4.63
N HIS A 40 9.06 5.61 -4.32
CA HIS A 40 8.90 4.40 -3.50
C HIS A 40 9.48 3.14 -4.15
N GLN A 41 9.42 3.06 -5.48
CA GLN A 41 9.83 1.90 -6.27
C GLN A 41 11.35 1.88 -6.55
N LEU A 42 12.01 3.04 -6.49
CA LEU A 42 13.42 3.13 -6.79
C LEU A 42 14.29 2.42 -5.75
N SER A 43 15.15 1.52 -6.22
CA SER A 43 16.17 0.87 -5.39
C SER A 43 17.32 1.83 -5.07
N LEU A 44 18.09 1.52 -4.03
CA LEU A 44 19.31 2.27 -3.70
C LEU A 44 20.30 2.29 -4.87
N GLN A 45 20.39 1.22 -5.65
CA GLN A 45 21.28 1.15 -6.81
C GLN A 45 20.83 2.08 -7.92
N GLN A 46 19.54 2.12 -8.23
CA GLN A 46 18.96 3.04 -9.21
C GLN A 46 19.17 4.50 -8.79
N LEU A 47 18.91 4.86 -7.55
CA LEU A 47 19.18 6.20 -7.04
C LEU A 47 20.66 6.57 -7.15
N LYS A 48 21.57 5.65 -6.85
CA LYS A 48 23.02 5.88 -6.96
C LYS A 48 23.53 5.95 -8.41
N SER A 49 22.78 5.49 -9.40
CA SER A 49 23.14 5.64 -10.80
C SER A 49 23.04 7.08 -11.30
N ILE A 50 22.31 7.95 -10.59
CA ILE A 50 22.20 9.37 -10.90
C ILE A 50 23.48 10.08 -10.48
N ARG A 51 24.08 10.80 -11.42
CA ARG A 51 25.29 11.60 -11.16
C ARG A 51 25.00 12.68 -10.11
N GLY A 52 25.74 12.66 -8.99
CA GLY A 52 25.53 13.59 -7.86
C GLY A 52 24.71 13.03 -6.71
N ILE A 53 24.20 11.78 -6.84
CA ILE A 53 23.58 11.04 -5.75
C ILE A 53 24.55 9.96 -5.26
N GLY A 54 25.19 10.23 -4.13
CA GLY A 54 25.99 9.24 -3.39
C GLY A 54 25.11 8.42 -2.45
N THR A 55 25.74 7.50 -1.75
CA THR A 55 25.06 6.58 -0.81
C THR A 55 24.21 7.32 0.22
N VAL A 56 24.73 8.41 0.80
CA VAL A 56 24.02 9.20 1.82
C VAL A 56 22.72 9.79 1.27
N LYS A 57 22.79 10.47 0.12
CA LYS A 57 21.60 11.06 -0.52
C LYS A 57 20.59 9.98 -0.93
N ALA A 58 21.05 8.85 -1.48
CA ALA A 58 20.19 7.75 -1.85
C ALA A 58 19.42 7.17 -0.64
N VAL A 59 20.10 6.98 0.49
CA VAL A 59 19.48 6.54 1.74
C VAL A 59 18.47 7.58 2.25
N GLN A 60 18.83 8.87 2.24
CA GLN A 60 17.93 9.95 2.64
C GLN A 60 16.65 9.96 1.80
N LEU A 61 16.75 9.81 0.48
CA LEU A 61 15.57 9.73 -0.42
C LEU A 61 14.70 8.52 -0.12
N LYS A 62 15.30 7.37 0.14
CA LYS A 62 14.56 6.17 0.58
C LYS A 62 13.86 6.37 1.93
N CYS A 63 14.54 7.01 2.89
CA CYS A 63 13.95 7.35 4.19
C CYS A 63 12.77 8.31 4.04
N ILE A 64 12.88 9.33 3.19
CA ILE A 64 11.79 10.27 2.90
C ILE A 64 10.58 9.52 2.33
N GLY A 65 10.78 8.63 1.36
CA GLY A 65 9.73 7.79 0.80
C GLY A 65 9.04 6.96 1.89
N GLU A 66 9.81 6.23 2.69
CA GLU A 66 9.28 5.38 3.75
C GLU A 66 8.54 6.19 4.84
N LEU A 67 9.09 7.35 5.24
CA LEU A 67 8.42 8.24 6.20
C LEU A 67 7.11 8.78 5.65
N SER A 68 7.07 9.19 4.40
CA SER A 68 5.84 9.67 3.74
C SER A 68 4.76 8.59 3.75
N LYS A 69 5.14 7.34 3.44
CA LYS A 69 4.23 6.20 3.51
C LYS A 69 3.69 5.99 4.94
N ARG A 70 4.56 5.98 5.94
CA ARG A 70 4.15 5.82 7.36
C ARG A 70 3.27 6.95 7.85
N ILE A 71 3.55 8.19 7.45
CA ILE A 71 2.71 9.35 7.79
C ILE A 71 1.32 9.18 7.17
N ALA A 72 1.24 8.81 5.88
CA ALA A 72 -0.04 8.61 5.21
C ALA A 72 -0.87 7.53 5.91
N VAL A 73 -0.27 6.40 6.29
CA VAL A 73 -0.92 5.33 7.06
C VAL A 73 -1.38 5.86 8.42
N SER A 74 -0.50 6.53 9.17
CA SER A 74 -0.80 7.05 10.52
C SER A 74 -1.91 8.13 10.51
N VAL A 75 -1.99 8.95 9.47
CA VAL A 75 -3.07 9.93 9.29
C VAL A 75 -4.37 9.22 8.93
N ALA A 76 -4.30 8.21 8.07
CA ALA A 76 -5.46 7.39 7.71
C ALA A 76 -6.03 6.62 8.92
N GLU A 77 -5.19 6.14 9.85
CA GLU A 77 -5.62 5.42 11.06
C GLU A 77 -6.45 6.27 12.04
N LYS A 78 -6.21 7.60 12.07
CA LYS A 78 -6.93 8.50 12.98
C LYS A 78 -8.31 8.82 12.45
N GLY A 79 -9.31 8.01 12.81
CA GLY A 79 -10.72 8.28 12.54
C GLY A 79 -11.31 7.58 11.34
N VAL A 80 -10.67 6.53 10.84
CA VAL A 80 -11.27 5.67 9.82
C VAL A 80 -12.39 4.85 10.44
N SER A 81 -13.61 5.10 9.98
CA SER A 81 -14.70 4.14 10.12
C SER A 81 -14.56 3.09 9.03
N PHE A 82 -14.49 1.83 9.44
CA PHE A 82 -14.44 0.68 8.52
C PHE A 82 -15.84 0.19 8.13
N ASP A 83 -16.84 1.07 8.20
CA ASP A 83 -18.23 0.79 7.85
C ASP A 83 -18.49 0.86 6.34
N HIS A 84 -17.64 1.61 5.61
CA HIS A 84 -17.79 1.84 4.19
C HIS A 84 -16.60 1.30 3.39
N PRO A 85 -16.82 0.58 2.27
CA PRO A 85 -15.76 0.05 1.43
C PRO A 85 -14.75 1.09 0.96
N ALA A 86 -15.22 2.31 0.61
CA ALA A 86 -14.37 3.41 0.20
C ALA A 86 -13.37 3.83 1.29
N SER A 87 -13.78 3.84 2.56
CA SER A 87 -12.91 4.18 3.69
C SER A 87 -11.80 3.14 3.86
N ILE A 88 -12.16 1.86 3.73
CA ILE A 88 -11.22 0.74 3.81
C ILE A 88 -10.24 0.81 2.62
N ALA A 89 -10.76 0.99 1.41
CA ALA A 89 -9.94 1.08 0.21
C ALA A 89 -8.94 2.24 0.29
N ASN A 90 -9.37 3.42 0.74
CA ASN A 90 -8.50 4.58 0.91
C ASN A 90 -7.41 4.35 1.96
N PHE A 91 -7.76 3.67 3.06
CA PHE A 91 -6.79 3.30 4.10
C PHE A 91 -5.66 2.43 3.57
N TYR A 92 -5.99 1.44 2.73
CA TYR A 92 -5.02 0.51 2.18
C TYR A 92 -4.39 0.96 0.85
N MET A 93 -4.95 1.96 0.16
CA MET A 93 -4.54 2.37 -1.18
C MET A 93 -3.03 2.62 -1.26
N GLU A 94 -2.52 3.52 -0.43
CA GLU A 94 -1.09 3.88 -0.45
C GLU A 94 -0.17 2.77 0.04
N GLN A 95 -0.68 1.87 0.86
CA GLN A 95 0.08 0.74 1.36
C GLN A 95 0.23 -0.37 0.31
N LEU A 96 -0.82 -0.62 -0.46
CA LEU A 96 -0.94 -1.80 -1.31
C LEU A 96 -0.71 -1.52 -2.80
N ARG A 97 -1.10 -0.36 -3.35
CA ARG A 97 -1.00 -0.09 -4.80
C ARG A 97 0.43 -0.13 -5.36
N HIS A 98 1.44 0.03 -4.50
CA HIS A 98 2.84 0.03 -4.89
C HIS A 98 3.56 -1.30 -4.64
N GLN A 99 2.84 -2.32 -4.22
CA GLN A 99 3.43 -3.64 -3.98
C GLN A 99 3.63 -4.37 -5.30
N GLU A 100 4.84 -4.91 -5.49
CA GLU A 100 5.20 -5.69 -6.68
C GLU A 100 4.64 -7.12 -6.63
N GLN A 101 4.24 -7.57 -5.45
CA GLN A 101 3.67 -8.89 -5.20
C GLN A 101 2.23 -8.77 -4.69
N GLU A 102 1.42 -9.75 -5.01
CA GLU A 102 0.10 -9.87 -4.40
C GLU A 102 0.22 -10.12 -2.90
N LEU A 103 -0.49 -9.32 -2.12
CA LEU A 103 -0.65 -9.47 -0.68
C LEU A 103 -2.13 -9.64 -0.39
N LEU A 104 -2.47 -10.65 0.39
CA LEU A 104 -3.81 -10.77 0.98
C LEU A 104 -3.71 -10.48 2.47
N LEU A 105 -4.39 -9.45 2.89
CA LEU A 105 -4.51 -9.03 4.28
C LEU A 105 -5.86 -9.46 4.83
N CYS A 106 -5.89 -9.88 6.08
CA CYS A 106 -7.10 -10.08 6.86
C CYS A 106 -7.12 -9.06 7.98
N MET A 107 -8.12 -8.17 7.96
CA MET A 107 -8.40 -7.25 9.06
C MET A 107 -9.44 -7.89 9.98
N MET A 108 -9.16 -7.93 11.27
CA MET A 108 -10.05 -8.41 12.31
C MET A 108 -10.79 -7.25 12.98
N LEU A 109 -12.10 -7.41 13.16
CA LEU A 109 -12.98 -6.37 13.68
C LEU A 109 -13.76 -6.81 14.93
N ASP A 110 -14.05 -5.84 15.80
CA ASP A 110 -14.95 -6.01 16.92
C ASP A 110 -16.44 -5.82 16.51
N CYS A 111 -17.36 -5.94 17.48
CA CYS A 111 -18.80 -5.77 17.26
C CYS A 111 -19.23 -4.33 16.86
N LYS A 112 -18.33 -3.36 16.92
CA LYS A 112 -18.54 -1.97 16.49
C LYS A 112 -17.76 -1.63 15.21
N ASN A 113 -17.25 -2.62 14.51
CA ASN A 113 -16.38 -2.48 13.33
C ASN A 113 -15.09 -1.69 13.61
N HIS A 114 -14.61 -1.70 14.86
CA HIS A 114 -13.28 -1.19 15.15
C HIS A 114 -12.23 -2.25 14.83
N ARG A 115 -11.10 -1.81 14.27
CA ARG A 115 -9.98 -2.68 13.96
C ARG A 115 -9.32 -3.21 15.24
N LEU A 116 -9.32 -4.52 15.40
CA LEU A 116 -8.61 -5.24 16.46
C LEU A 116 -7.16 -5.52 16.07
N GLY A 117 -6.94 -5.86 14.81
CA GLY A 117 -5.63 -6.17 14.27
C GLY A 117 -5.69 -6.51 12.79
N GLU A 118 -4.54 -6.91 12.26
CA GLU A 118 -4.36 -7.25 10.85
C GLU A 118 -3.26 -8.29 10.71
N GLU A 119 -3.47 -9.24 9.81
CA GLU A 119 -2.49 -10.26 9.47
C GLU A 119 -2.33 -10.39 7.95
N THR A 120 -1.08 -10.56 7.49
CA THR A 120 -0.82 -10.93 6.10
C THR A 120 -1.03 -12.42 5.95
N VAL A 121 -2.11 -12.81 5.30
CA VAL A 121 -2.50 -14.22 5.10
C VAL A 121 -1.76 -14.84 3.93
N PHE A 122 -1.45 -14.04 2.92
CA PHE A 122 -0.74 -14.50 1.72
C PHE A 122 0.18 -13.40 1.18
N LYS A 123 1.35 -13.83 0.70
CA LYS A 123 2.29 -13.00 -0.04
C LYS A 123 2.92 -13.83 -1.15
N GLY A 124 2.77 -13.41 -2.40
CA GLY A 124 3.39 -14.16 -3.51
C GLY A 124 2.91 -13.70 -4.89
N THR A 125 3.45 -14.35 -5.93
CA THR A 125 3.13 -14.08 -7.34
C THR A 125 2.26 -15.17 -7.99
N VAL A 126 1.92 -16.27 -7.32
CA VAL A 126 1.55 -17.50 -8.04
C VAL A 126 0.30 -18.15 -7.51
N ASN A 127 -0.59 -17.82 -6.88
CA ASN A 127 -1.84 -18.58 -6.68
C ASN A 127 -2.55 -18.35 -5.33
N MET A 128 -3.44 -17.40 -5.32
CA MET A 128 -4.41 -17.18 -4.24
C MET A 128 -5.24 -18.44 -3.90
N SER A 129 -5.34 -19.40 -4.83
CA SER A 129 -6.05 -20.66 -4.57
C SER A 129 -5.41 -21.53 -3.48
N LEU A 130 -4.15 -21.26 -3.12
CA LEU A 130 -3.46 -21.94 -2.01
C LEU A 130 -3.82 -21.37 -0.64
N VAL A 131 -4.48 -20.23 -0.58
CA VAL A 131 -4.92 -19.64 0.69
C VAL A 131 -5.91 -20.58 1.38
N ASN A 132 -5.56 -20.94 2.63
CA ASN A 132 -6.42 -21.82 3.43
C ASN A 132 -7.26 -20.98 4.39
N PRO A 133 -8.60 -21.03 4.31
CA PRO A 133 -9.48 -20.35 5.26
C PRO A 133 -9.14 -20.67 6.72
N ARG A 134 -8.58 -21.85 7.02
CA ARG A 134 -8.14 -22.22 8.35
C ARG A 134 -7.17 -21.21 8.96
N GLU A 135 -6.18 -20.73 8.20
CA GLU A 135 -5.18 -19.78 8.70
C GLU A 135 -5.81 -18.40 8.98
N ILE A 136 -6.75 -17.98 8.12
CA ILE A 136 -7.52 -16.75 8.31
C ILE A 136 -8.29 -16.80 9.63
N PHE A 137 -9.00 -17.90 9.89
CA PHE A 137 -9.81 -18.02 11.09
C PHE A 137 -9.00 -18.33 12.36
N LEU A 138 -7.83 -18.94 12.25
CA LEU A 138 -6.90 -19.01 13.38
C LEU A 138 -6.45 -17.61 13.84
N ALA A 139 -6.12 -16.75 12.88
CA ALA A 139 -5.81 -15.35 13.19
C ALA A 139 -7.05 -14.64 13.78
N ALA A 140 -8.21 -14.74 13.15
CA ALA A 140 -9.44 -14.11 13.63
C ALA A 140 -9.80 -14.51 15.06
N LEU A 141 -9.68 -15.78 15.39
CA LEU A 141 -9.92 -16.30 16.74
C LEU A 141 -8.90 -15.80 17.76
N SER A 142 -7.63 -15.67 17.38
CA SER A 142 -6.58 -15.14 18.29
C SER A 142 -6.80 -13.68 18.66
N TYR A 143 -7.43 -12.90 17.78
CA TYR A 143 -7.83 -11.50 18.02
C TYR A 143 -9.23 -11.38 18.64
N HIS A 144 -9.93 -12.47 18.90
CA HIS A 144 -11.34 -12.46 19.34
C HIS A 144 -12.24 -11.65 18.39
N ALA A 145 -11.99 -11.77 17.09
CA ALA A 145 -12.73 -11.04 16.08
C ALA A 145 -14.20 -11.50 16.01
N VAL A 146 -15.10 -10.52 15.82
CA VAL A 146 -16.52 -10.75 15.59
C VAL A 146 -16.84 -10.75 14.10
N GLY A 147 -15.99 -10.14 13.29
CA GLY A 147 -16.07 -10.13 11.84
C GLY A 147 -14.68 -9.91 11.23
N ILE A 148 -14.55 -10.22 9.96
CA ILE A 148 -13.31 -10.04 9.20
C ILE A 148 -13.56 -9.32 7.88
N LEU A 149 -12.52 -8.63 7.41
CA LEU A 149 -12.43 -8.05 6.07
C LEU A 149 -11.20 -8.64 5.37
N LEU A 150 -11.33 -8.95 4.09
CA LEU A 150 -10.20 -9.29 3.25
C LEU A 150 -9.84 -8.10 2.36
N VAL A 151 -8.55 -7.82 2.25
CA VAL A 151 -8.04 -6.77 1.36
C VAL A 151 -6.83 -7.31 0.63
N HIS A 152 -6.82 -7.23 -0.70
CA HIS A 152 -5.63 -7.59 -1.47
C HIS A 152 -5.37 -6.61 -2.61
N ASN A 153 -4.16 -6.62 -3.14
CA ASN A 153 -3.77 -5.80 -4.26
C ASN A 153 -3.53 -6.64 -5.52
N HIS A 154 -3.84 -6.04 -6.67
CA HIS A 154 -3.38 -6.52 -7.96
C HIS A 154 -2.19 -5.67 -8.44
N PRO A 155 -0.97 -6.23 -8.55
CA PRO A 155 0.20 -5.51 -9.07
C PRO A 155 0.02 -4.96 -10.49
N SER A 156 -0.90 -5.56 -11.28
CA SER A 156 -1.28 -5.06 -12.61
C SER A 156 -1.95 -3.68 -12.58
N GLY A 157 -2.44 -3.25 -11.40
CA GLY A 157 -3.21 -2.03 -11.24
C GLY A 157 -4.69 -2.15 -11.61
N ASP A 158 -5.15 -3.29 -12.15
CA ASP A 158 -6.56 -3.54 -12.44
C ASP A 158 -7.21 -4.34 -11.29
N PRO A 159 -8.19 -3.76 -10.56
CA PRO A 159 -8.82 -4.42 -9.43
C PRO A 159 -9.90 -5.42 -9.82
N THR A 160 -10.06 -5.77 -11.10
CA THR A 160 -11.07 -6.74 -11.55
C THR A 160 -10.84 -8.11 -10.90
N PRO A 161 -11.85 -8.67 -10.20
CA PRO A 161 -11.71 -9.95 -9.51
C PRO A 161 -11.38 -11.10 -10.46
N SER A 162 -10.38 -11.90 -10.11
CA SER A 162 -10.07 -13.14 -10.79
C SER A 162 -10.99 -14.29 -10.34
N LYS A 163 -10.96 -15.41 -11.06
CA LYS A 163 -11.66 -16.64 -10.62
C LYS A 163 -11.13 -17.16 -9.29
N ALA A 164 -9.85 -16.95 -8.99
CA ALA A 164 -9.25 -17.33 -7.73
C ALA A 164 -9.79 -16.48 -6.57
N ASP A 165 -9.97 -15.17 -6.78
CA ASP A 165 -10.53 -14.26 -5.78
C ASP A 165 -11.98 -14.60 -5.46
N LEU A 166 -12.79 -14.88 -6.47
CA LEU A 166 -14.16 -15.34 -6.29
C LEU A 166 -14.22 -16.64 -5.48
N ASN A 167 -13.34 -17.60 -5.79
CA ASN A 167 -13.31 -18.90 -5.11
C ASN A 167 -12.87 -18.77 -3.64
N ILE A 168 -11.78 -18.02 -3.36
CA ILE A 168 -11.33 -17.85 -1.98
C ILE A 168 -12.35 -17.07 -1.15
N THR A 169 -12.99 -16.05 -1.73
CA THR A 169 -14.06 -15.30 -1.05
C THR A 169 -15.19 -16.21 -0.62
N LYS A 170 -15.71 -17.04 -1.54
CA LYS A 170 -16.79 -17.99 -1.24
C LYS A 170 -16.39 -19.02 -0.16
N ARG A 171 -15.17 -19.55 -0.22
CA ARG A 171 -14.65 -20.48 0.79
C ARG A 171 -14.55 -19.82 2.17
N VAL A 172 -14.08 -18.58 2.24
CA VAL A 172 -13.95 -17.83 3.50
C VAL A 172 -15.33 -17.46 4.04
N GLN A 173 -16.26 -17.03 3.19
CA GLN A 173 -17.65 -16.76 3.56
C GLN A 173 -18.31 -17.99 4.22
N ASN A 174 -18.22 -19.16 3.57
CA ASN A 174 -18.80 -20.39 4.08
C ASN A 174 -18.20 -20.79 5.43
N ALA A 175 -16.86 -20.70 5.56
CA ALA A 175 -16.18 -21.01 6.80
C ALA A 175 -16.56 -20.01 7.93
N GLY A 176 -16.64 -18.72 7.60
CA GLY A 176 -17.04 -17.67 8.53
C GLY A 176 -18.47 -17.84 9.05
N ALA A 177 -19.40 -18.21 8.17
CA ALA A 177 -20.77 -18.51 8.56
C ALA A 177 -20.86 -19.68 9.55
N MET A 178 -20.05 -20.72 9.37
CA MET A 178 -19.99 -21.87 10.29
C MET A 178 -19.41 -21.50 11.66
N LEU A 179 -18.43 -20.58 11.68
CA LEU A 179 -17.73 -20.16 12.89
C LEU A 179 -18.40 -18.99 13.62
N GLY A 180 -19.42 -18.37 13.03
CA GLY A 180 -20.04 -17.15 13.56
C GLY A 180 -19.15 -15.92 13.45
N ILE A 181 -18.14 -15.93 12.56
CA ILE A 181 -17.24 -14.83 12.26
C ILE A 181 -17.39 -14.47 10.77
N PRO A 182 -18.39 -13.63 10.40
CA PRO A 182 -18.69 -13.35 9.00
C PRO A 182 -17.56 -12.60 8.29
N LEU A 183 -17.35 -12.91 7.01
CA LEU A 183 -16.63 -12.06 6.09
C LEU A 183 -17.53 -10.88 5.71
N LEU A 184 -17.17 -9.67 6.13
CA LEU A 184 -17.99 -8.47 5.93
C LEU A 184 -17.80 -7.85 4.54
N ASP A 185 -16.59 -7.91 3.99
CA ASP A 185 -16.28 -7.51 2.62
C ASP A 185 -14.94 -8.12 2.15
N HIS A 186 -14.75 -8.14 0.84
CA HIS A 186 -13.48 -8.40 0.20
C HIS A 186 -13.18 -7.27 -0.77
N ILE A 187 -12.06 -6.56 -0.55
CA ILE A 187 -11.68 -5.37 -1.32
C ILE A 187 -10.42 -5.64 -2.10
N ILE A 188 -10.48 -5.41 -3.41
CA ILE A 188 -9.32 -5.50 -4.30
C ILE A 188 -8.83 -4.11 -4.62
N ILE A 189 -7.55 -3.85 -4.35
CA ILE A 189 -6.86 -2.58 -4.60
C ILE A 189 -6.09 -2.67 -5.90
N GLY A 190 -6.42 -1.77 -6.82
CA GLY A 190 -5.67 -1.51 -8.04
C GLY A 190 -4.87 -0.22 -7.97
N ASP A 191 -4.55 0.38 -9.13
CA ASP A 191 -3.90 1.69 -9.18
C ASP A 191 -4.93 2.82 -9.09
N CYS A 192 -5.02 3.47 -7.93
CA CYS A 192 -6.00 4.51 -7.59
C CYS A 192 -7.46 4.09 -7.80
N ARG A 193 -7.74 2.79 -7.82
CA ARG A 193 -9.07 2.19 -8.00
C ARG A 193 -9.21 1.00 -7.08
N TYR A 194 -10.43 0.67 -6.71
CA TYR A 194 -10.74 -0.53 -5.95
C TYR A 194 -12.03 -1.17 -6.43
N ILE A 195 -12.22 -2.42 -6.06
CA ILE A 195 -13.50 -3.14 -6.16
C ILE A 195 -13.81 -3.72 -4.79
N SER A 196 -15.04 -3.50 -4.32
CA SER A 196 -15.64 -4.17 -3.17
C SER A 196 -16.59 -5.25 -3.65
N PHE A 197 -16.44 -6.45 -3.16
CA PHE A 197 -17.36 -7.55 -3.47
C PHE A 197 -18.77 -7.27 -2.98
N ARG A 198 -18.89 -6.59 -1.83
CA ARG A 198 -20.18 -6.19 -1.26
C ARG A 198 -20.88 -5.16 -2.17
N GLU A 199 -20.18 -4.11 -2.63
CA GLU A 199 -20.76 -3.09 -3.51
C GLU A 199 -21.15 -3.66 -4.88
N GLN A 200 -20.41 -4.65 -5.36
CA GLN A 200 -20.68 -5.31 -6.65
C GLN A 200 -21.72 -6.44 -6.55
N GLY A 201 -22.23 -6.72 -5.36
CA GLY A 201 -23.18 -7.84 -5.17
C GLY A 201 -22.57 -9.21 -5.46
N LEU A 202 -21.26 -9.37 -5.27
CA LEU A 202 -20.54 -10.62 -5.49
C LEU A 202 -20.55 -11.55 -4.24
N PHE A 203 -21.16 -11.11 -3.16
CA PHE A 203 -21.52 -11.96 -2.03
C PHE A 203 -22.84 -12.66 -2.33
N GLU A 204 -22.82 -13.98 -2.42
CA GLU A 204 -24.02 -14.84 -2.50
C GLU A 204 -24.44 -15.32 -1.11
#